data_72d350eb2e0abac54ffe87185936e4d1
#
_entry.id   72d350eb2e0abac54ffe87185936e4d1
#
_cell.length_a   1.000
_cell.length_b   1.000
_cell.length_c   1.000
_cell.angle_alpha   90.00
_cell.angle_beta   90.00
_cell.angle_gamma   90.00
#
_symmetry.space_group_name_H-M   'P 1'
#
loop_
_entity.id
_entity.type
_entity.pdbx_description
1 polymer ?
#
loop_
_entity_poly.entity_id
_entity_poly.type
_entity_poly.pdbx_seq_one_letter_code
_entity_poly.pdbx_strand_id
1 'polypeptide(L)'
;MKVELVKIKFGKYYSYKYKPYKTCCESFKNNPCIVFICDDIVNGSPNDEPRFCMQDIEVDDTDFTFYDNYPISFCPHCGKPIEVEVTETIDFSEGYNTLAKKEHDTLERLRNTDSIKEYDKLLVQKKDLDEKINAISELCEYCEEDFK
;
A
#
# COMPACT_ATOMS: atom_id res chain seq x y z
N MET A 1 7.99 -21.25 5.05
CA MET A 1 6.80 -20.41 5.34
C MET A 1 6.41 -19.76 4.04
N LYS A 2 5.14 -19.76 3.68
CA LYS A 2 4.66 -19.12 2.46
C LYS A 2 3.68 -18.01 2.80
N VAL A 3 3.86 -16.83 2.20
CA VAL A 3 2.96 -15.68 2.28
C VAL A 3 2.45 -15.37 0.88
N GLU A 4 1.14 -15.35 0.73
CA GLU A 4 0.47 -15.04 -0.52
C GLU A 4 0.03 -13.59 -0.53
N LEU A 5 0.33 -12.89 -1.61
CA LEU A 5 0.02 -11.49 -1.81
C LEU A 5 -1.04 -11.31 -2.90
N VAL A 6 -1.87 -10.30 -2.73
CA VAL A 6 -2.72 -9.71 -3.75
C VAL A 6 -2.11 -8.36 -4.12
N LYS A 7 -1.71 -8.19 -5.39
CA LYS A 7 -1.23 -6.92 -5.93
C LYS A 7 -2.41 -6.11 -6.46
N ILE A 8 -2.57 -4.89 -5.99
CA ILE A 8 -3.62 -3.96 -6.41
C ILE A 8 -2.97 -2.82 -7.18
N LYS A 9 -3.38 -2.61 -8.43
CA LYS A 9 -2.85 -1.58 -9.32
C LYS A 9 -3.85 -0.46 -9.56
N PHE A 10 -3.37 0.79 -9.59
CA PHE A 10 -4.15 1.96 -9.97
C PHE A 10 -3.24 3.02 -10.63
N GLY A 11 -3.39 3.17 -11.93
CA GLY A 11 -2.50 3.99 -12.73
C GLY A 11 -1.07 3.46 -12.72
N LYS A 12 -0.12 4.32 -12.34
CA LYS A 12 1.31 3.95 -12.20
C LYS A 12 1.66 3.41 -10.81
N TYR A 13 0.72 3.48 -9.87
CA TYR A 13 0.91 3.05 -8.49
C TYR A 13 0.38 1.63 -8.29
N TYR A 14 0.86 0.98 -7.24
CA TYR A 14 0.33 -0.28 -6.77
C TYR A 14 0.57 -0.44 -5.27
N SER A 15 -0.21 -1.29 -4.65
CA SER A 15 -0.02 -1.72 -3.27
C SER A 15 -0.13 -3.24 -3.18
N TYR A 16 0.20 -3.78 -2.02
CA TYR A 16 0.05 -5.21 -1.75
C TYR A 16 -0.82 -5.42 -0.52
N LYS A 17 -1.71 -6.42 -0.59
CA LYS A 17 -2.36 -7.01 0.58
C LYS A 17 -1.88 -8.43 0.72
N TYR A 18 -1.64 -8.88 1.93
CA TYR A 18 -1.26 -10.26 2.18
C TYR A 18 -2.43 -11.05 2.79
N LYS A 19 -2.52 -12.34 2.41
CA LYS A 19 -3.48 -13.27 3.01
C LYS A 19 -2.94 -13.75 4.36
N PRO A 20 -3.82 -14.11 5.31
CA PRO A 20 -3.38 -14.67 6.59
C PRO A 20 -2.41 -15.84 6.38
N TYR A 21 -1.29 -15.82 7.07
CA TYR A 21 -0.26 -16.86 6.96
C TYR A 21 0.12 -17.42 8.32
N LYS A 22 0.70 -18.63 8.32
CA LYS A 22 1.22 -19.26 9.53
C LYS A 22 2.73 -19.13 9.56
N THR A 23 3.26 -18.68 10.67
CA THR A 23 4.69 -18.62 10.92
C THR A 23 5.31 -20.03 10.98
N CYS A 24 6.55 -20.16 10.56
CA CYS A 24 7.24 -21.45 10.50
C CYS A 24 7.61 -22.05 11.87
N CYS A 25 7.70 -21.21 12.91
CA CYS A 25 7.97 -21.58 14.30
C CYS A 25 7.58 -20.45 15.26
N GLU A 26 7.41 -20.78 16.52
CA GLU A 26 7.02 -19.85 17.57
C GLU A 26 8.07 -18.75 17.81
N SER A 27 9.36 -19.10 17.72
CA SER A 27 10.43 -18.11 17.85
C SER A 27 10.42 -17.05 16.76
N PHE A 28 10.01 -17.41 15.54
CA PHE A 28 9.80 -16.43 14.46
C PHE A 28 8.67 -15.47 14.79
N LYS A 29 7.54 -16.00 15.24
CA LYS A 29 6.35 -15.22 15.59
C LYS A 29 6.62 -14.21 16.72
N ASN A 30 7.42 -14.60 17.69
CA ASN A 30 7.66 -13.82 18.91
C ASN A 30 8.94 -12.96 18.84
N ASN A 31 9.65 -12.94 17.71
CA ASN A 31 10.85 -12.12 17.57
C ASN A 31 10.50 -10.70 17.11
N PRO A 32 10.66 -9.68 17.97
CA PRO A 32 10.32 -8.29 17.63
C PRO A 32 11.24 -7.67 16.56
N CYS A 33 12.40 -8.28 16.32
CA CYS A 33 13.33 -7.82 15.28
C CYS A 33 13.00 -8.37 13.89
N ILE A 34 12.00 -9.24 13.76
CA ILE A 34 11.55 -9.73 12.45
C ILE A 34 10.32 -8.93 12.04
N VAL A 35 10.47 -8.14 10.98
CA VAL A 35 9.41 -7.30 10.45
C VAL A 35 9.05 -7.73 9.04
N PHE A 36 7.77 -7.62 8.69
CA PHE A 36 7.31 -7.76 7.32
C PHE A 36 7.13 -6.36 6.74
N ILE A 37 7.98 -6.00 5.78
CA ILE A 37 7.90 -4.72 5.08
C ILE A 37 6.99 -4.91 3.88
N CYS A 38 5.87 -4.18 3.90
CA CYS A 38 4.89 -4.17 2.83
C CYS A 38 4.37 -2.74 2.74
N ASP A 39 4.93 -1.95 1.82
CA ASP A 39 4.57 -0.55 1.66
C ASP A 39 3.17 -0.38 1.08
N ASP A 40 2.42 0.58 1.60
CA ASP A 40 1.02 0.82 1.24
C ASP A 40 0.87 1.29 -0.21
N ILE A 41 1.80 2.12 -0.70
CA ILE A 41 1.77 2.65 -2.06
C ILE A 41 3.19 2.65 -2.63
N VAL A 42 3.40 1.93 -3.74
CA VAL A 42 4.70 1.77 -4.36
C VAL A 42 4.74 2.33 -5.78
N ASN A 43 5.82 3.05 -6.08
CA ASN A 43 6.08 3.68 -7.38
C ASN A 43 6.80 2.74 -8.39
N GLY A 44 6.90 1.46 -8.06
CA GLY A 44 7.51 0.47 -8.95
C GLY A 44 9.03 0.35 -8.84
N SER A 45 9.62 0.78 -7.72
CA SER A 45 11.02 0.46 -7.43
C SER A 45 11.18 -1.03 -7.08
N PRO A 46 12.23 -1.71 -7.55
CA PRO A 46 12.52 -3.10 -7.16
C PRO A 46 12.71 -3.31 -5.65
N ASN A 47 13.03 -2.22 -4.92
CA ASN A 47 13.21 -2.26 -3.47
C ASN A 47 11.88 -2.21 -2.69
N ASP A 48 10.77 -1.98 -3.37
CA ASP A 48 9.45 -1.82 -2.78
C ASP A 48 8.66 -3.14 -2.75
N GLU A 49 9.28 -4.25 -3.13
CA GLU A 49 8.63 -5.56 -3.06
C GLU A 49 8.50 -6.04 -1.60
N PRO A 50 7.33 -6.54 -1.20
CA PRO A 50 7.09 -7.04 0.14
C PRO A 50 8.08 -8.14 0.53
N ARG A 51 8.68 -8.01 1.72
CA ARG A 51 9.69 -8.94 2.20
C ARG A 51 9.80 -8.97 3.72
N PHE A 52 10.29 -10.07 4.25
CA PHE A 52 10.70 -10.12 5.65
C PHE A 52 12.11 -9.58 5.80
N CYS A 53 12.33 -8.85 6.88
CA CYS A 53 13.63 -8.32 7.26
C CYS A 53 13.93 -8.61 8.73
N MET A 54 15.21 -8.80 9.03
CA MET A 54 15.73 -8.55 10.37
C MET A 54 15.96 -7.05 10.49
N GLN A 55 15.36 -6.46 11.51
CA GLN A 55 15.51 -5.05 11.83
C GLN A 55 16.54 -4.86 12.92
N ASP A 56 17.56 -4.07 12.66
CA ASP A 56 18.47 -3.54 13.66
C ASP A 56 18.04 -2.13 14.04
N ILE A 57 18.10 -1.85 15.34
CA ILE A 57 17.64 -0.58 15.91
C ILE A 57 18.80 0.09 16.56
N GLU A 58 19.28 1.18 16.00
CA GLU A 58 20.31 2.03 16.57
C GLU A 58 19.69 3.34 17.07
N VAL A 59 20.05 3.73 18.28
CA VAL A 59 19.70 5.03 18.87
C VAL A 59 20.98 5.85 18.98
N ASP A 60 21.02 7.01 18.35
CA ASP A 60 22.16 7.89 18.44
C ASP A 60 22.14 8.74 19.72
N ASP A 61 23.22 9.51 19.95
CA ASP A 61 23.37 10.38 21.12
C ASP A 61 22.35 11.55 21.17
N THR A 62 21.55 11.72 20.11
CA THR A 62 20.51 12.76 19.99
C THR A 62 19.09 12.21 20.13
N ASP A 63 18.94 10.97 20.61
CA ASP A 63 17.67 10.22 20.71
C ASP A 63 16.97 9.94 19.37
N PHE A 64 17.65 10.09 18.23
CA PHE A 64 17.15 9.62 16.96
C PHE A 64 17.32 8.13 16.83
N THR A 65 16.24 7.45 16.42
CA THR A 65 16.22 6.01 16.20
C THR A 65 16.36 5.72 14.70
N PHE A 66 17.37 4.94 14.34
CA PHE A 66 17.59 4.45 12.99
C PHE A 66 17.18 2.98 12.90
N TYR A 67 16.61 2.60 11.76
CA TYR A 67 16.17 1.24 11.50
C TYR A 67 16.86 0.72 10.25
N ASP A 68 17.79 -0.21 10.44
CA ASP A 68 18.41 -0.94 9.35
C ASP A 68 17.65 -2.25 9.10
N ASN A 69 17.20 -2.45 7.86
CA ASN A 69 16.38 -3.59 7.47
C ASN A 69 17.17 -4.53 6.56
N TYR A 70 17.52 -5.70 7.07
CA TYR A 70 18.26 -6.74 6.35
C TYR A 70 17.31 -7.82 5.84
N PRO A 71 17.07 -7.92 4.49
CA PRO A 71 16.16 -8.92 3.94
C PRO A 71 16.56 -10.35 4.32
N ILE A 72 15.56 -11.17 4.69
CA ILE A 72 15.77 -12.58 5.03
C ILE A 72 14.93 -13.49 4.12
N SER A 73 15.58 -14.54 3.58
CA SER A 73 14.94 -15.58 2.78
C SER A 73 14.73 -16.89 3.53
N PHE A 74 15.25 -16.97 4.76
CA PHE A 74 15.13 -18.13 5.64
C PHE A 74 14.87 -17.69 7.07
N CYS A 75 14.10 -18.49 7.78
CA CYS A 75 13.89 -18.27 9.21
C CYS A 75 15.20 -18.38 9.98
N PRO A 76 15.62 -17.36 10.73
CA PRO A 76 16.89 -17.39 11.47
C PRO A 76 16.88 -18.38 12.65
N HIS A 77 15.70 -18.86 13.06
CA HIS A 77 15.54 -19.79 14.19
C HIS A 77 15.45 -21.26 13.76
N CYS A 78 14.69 -21.57 12.72
CA CYS A 78 14.45 -22.95 12.29
C CYS A 78 15.00 -23.31 10.91
N GLY A 79 15.59 -22.35 10.20
CA GLY A 79 16.20 -22.55 8.88
C GLY A 79 15.23 -22.83 7.73
N LYS A 80 13.92 -22.80 7.96
CA LYS A 80 12.93 -23.02 6.89
C LYS A 80 12.89 -21.84 5.92
N PRO A 81 12.71 -22.09 4.61
CA PRO A 81 12.59 -21.02 3.63
C PRO A 81 11.37 -20.15 3.88
N ILE A 82 11.49 -18.86 3.54
CA ILE A 82 10.43 -17.86 3.54
C ILE A 82 10.16 -17.52 2.08
N GLU A 83 8.96 -17.78 1.63
CA GLU A 83 8.50 -17.51 0.27
C GLU A 83 7.40 -16.47 0.32
N VAL A 84 7.58 -15.37 -0.43
CA VAL A 84 6.57 -14.32 -0.59
C VAL A 84 6.19 -14.32 -2.07
N GLU A 85 4.92 -14.53 -2.39
CA GLU A 85 4.46 -14.72 -3.76
C GLU A 85 3.19 -13.94 -4.05
N VAL A 86 3.18 -13.22 -5.18
CA VAL A 86 1.97 -12.59 -5.70
C VAL A 86 1.12 -13.66 -6.38
N THR A 87 -0.01 -14.01 -5.78
CA THR A 87 -0.94 -15.03 -6.30
C THR A 87 -2.09 -14.42 -7.11
N GLU A 88 -2.36 -13.13 -6.94
CA GLU A 88 -3.45 -12.44 -7.61
C GLU A 88 -3.05 -11.00 -7.93
N THR A 89 -3.55 -10.47 -9.05
CA THR A 89 -3.41 -9.05 -9.40
C THR A 89 -4.77 -8.49 -9.77
N ILE A 90 -5.19 -7.43 -9.07
CA ILE A 90 -6.40 -6.68 -9.36
C ILE A 90 -5.98 -5.34 -9.96
N ASP A 91 -6.48 -4.99 -11.14
CA ASP A 91 -6.08 -3.78 -11.84
C ASP A 91 -7.25 -2.80 -11.98
N PHE A 92 -7.18 -1.70 -11.24
CA PHE A 92 -8.14 -0.59 -11.29
C PHE A 92 -7.65 0.59 -12.15
N SER A 93 -6.53 0.44 -12.87
CA SER A 93 -5.87 1.56 -13.56
C SER A 93 -6.77 2.27 -14.56
N GLU A 94 -7.58 1.55 -15.32
CA GLU A 94 -8.50 2.15 -16.29
C GLU A 94 -9.58 2.99 -15.60
N GLY A 95 -10.22 2.44 -14.57
CA GLY A 95 -11.23 3.14 -13.78
C GLY A 95 -10.66 4.38 -13.08
N TYR A 96 -9.51 4.25 -12.44
CA TYR A 96 -8.83 5.35 -11.78
C TYR A 96 -8.47 6.47 -12.75
N ASN A 97 -7.83 6.17 -13.88
CA ASN A 97 -7.45 7.16 -14.88
C ASN A 97 -8.66 7.88 -15.46
N THR A 98 -9.77 7.17 -15.66
CA THR A 98 -11.02 7.75 -16.14
C THR A 98 -11.61 8.74 -15.14
N LEU A 99 -11.61 8.41 -13.85
CA LEU A 99 -12.09 9.28 -12.77
C LEU A 99 -11.19 10.50 -12.59
N ALA A 100 -9.88 10.31 -12.57
CA ALA A 100 -8.89 11.39 -12.44
C ALA A 100 -9.01 12.40 -13.61
N LYS A 101 -9.24 11.91 -14.83
CA LYS A 101 -9.49 12.79 -15.98
C LYS A 101 -10.78 13.59 -15.82
N LYS A 102 -11.87 12.96 -15.38
CA LYS A 102 -13.16 13.65 -15.15
C LYS A 102 -13.05 14.70 -14.04
N GLU A 103 -12.29 14.40 -12.98
CA GLU A 103 -12.02 15.36 -11.93
C GLU A 103 -11.26 16.58 -12.46
N HIS A 104 -10.19 16.37 -13.23
CA HIS A 104 -9.41 17.43 -13.85
C HIS A 104 -10.27 18.33 -14.75
N ASP A 105 -11.06 17.73 -15.65
CA ASP A 105 -11.97 18.45 -16.54
C ASP A 105 -13.02 19.26 -15.74
N THR A 106 -13.49 18.71 -14.61
CA THR A 106 -14.45 19.40 -13.73
C THR A 106 -13.79 20.59 -13.03
N LEU A 107 -12.54 20.44 -12.55
CA LEU A 107 -11.78 21.55 -11.95
C LEU A 107 -11.51 22.67 -12.94
N GLU A 108 -11.17 22.37 -14.20
CA GLU A 108 -10.98 23.39 -15.24
C GLU A 108 -12.28 24.15 -15.52
N ARG A 109 -13.42 23.45 -15.57
CA ARG A 109 -14.73 24.08 -15.73
C ARG A 109 -15.09 24.97 -14.55
N LEU A 110 -14.80 24.55 -13.31
CA LEU A 110 -14.99 25.37 -12.11
C LEU A 110 -14.19 26.68 -12.17
N ARG A 111 -12.95 26.62 -12.65
CA ARG A 111 -12.06 27.80 -12.77
C ARG A 111 -12.56 28.80 -13.81
N ASN A 112 -13.26 28.32 -14.83
CA ASN A 112 -13.66 29.12 -16.00
C ASN A 112 -15.16 29.48 -16.02
N THR A 113 -15.92 29.18 -14.95
CA THR A 113 -17.35 29.47 -14.94
C THR A 113 -17.68 30.73 -14.14
N ASP A 114 -18.45 31.64 -14.77
CA ASP A 114 -18.97 32.87 -14.14
C ASP A 114 -20.41 32.67 -13.60
N SER A 115 -21.01 31.52 -13.84
CA SER A 115 -22.37 31.21 -13.42
C SER A 115 -22.41 30.54 -12.06
N ILE A 116 -22.99 31.17 -11.04
CA ILE A 116 -23.14 30.62 -9.69
C ILE A 116 -23.86 29.26 -9.70
N LYS A 117 -24.93 29.12 -10.51
CA LYS A 117 -25.67 27.85 -10.60
C LYS A 117 -24.85 26.71 -11.22
N GLU A 118 -24.03 27.01 -12.20
CA GLU A 118 -23.13 26.04 -12.81
C GLU A 118 -21.99 25.68 -11.83
N TYR A 119 -21.46 26.66 -11.12
CA TYR A 119 -20.44 26.49 -10.09
C TYR A 119 -20.89 25.51 -8.99
N ASP A 120 -22.09 25.73 -8.42
CA ASP A 120 -22.64 24.85 -7.38
C ASP A 120 -22.82 23.40 -7.89
N LYS A 121 -23.30 23.24 -9.13
CA LYS A 121 -23.46 21.92 -9.76
C LYS A 121 -22.11 21.21 -9.95
N LEU A 122 -21.08 21.94 -10.37
CA LEU A 122 -19.74 21.40 -10.57
C LEU A 122 -19.07 21.05 -9.24
N LEU A 123 -19.32 21.81 -8.16
CA LEU A 123 -18.84 21.47 -6.81
C LEU A 123 -19.41 20.12 -6.33
N VAL A 124 -20.70 19.87 -6.55
CA VAL A 124 -21.32 18.58 -6.21
C VAL A 124 -20.69 17.44 -7.02
N GLN A 125 -20.46 17.65 -8.32
CA GLN A 125 -19.79 16.65 -9.16
C GLN A 125 -18.36 16.37 -8.71
N LYS A 126 -17.61 17.43 -8.35
CA LYS A 126 -16.24 17.27 -7.83
C LYS A 126 -16.24 16.42 -6.56
N LYS A 127 -17.12 16.71 -5.61
CA LYS A 127 -17.22 15.96 -4.36
C LYS A 127 -17.51 14.47 -4.60
N ASP A 128 -18.44 14.14 -5.50
CA ASP A 128 -18.76 12.74 -5.87
C ASP A 128 -17.54 12.03 -6.51
N LEU A 129 -16.75 12.75 -7.32
CA LEU A 129 -15.54 12.21 -7.92
C LEU A 129 -14.44 11.99 -6.88
N ASP A 130 -14.24 12.93 -5.96
CA ASP A 130 -13.29 12.80 -4.86
C ASP A 130 -13.62 11.57 -4.00
N GLU A 131 -14.90 11.37 -3.64
CA GLU A 131 -15.36 10.21 -2.87
C GLU A 131 -15.06 8.88 -3.61
N LYS A 132 -15.25 8.82 -4.93
CA LYS A 132 -14.94 7.62 -5.73
C LYS A 132 -13.44 7.36 -5.86
N ILE A 133 -12.64 8.40 -6.01
CA ILE A 133 -11.17 8.30 -6.06
C ILE A 133 -10.65 7.80 -4.71
N ASN A 134 -11.15 8.37 -3.62
CA ASN A 134 -10.76 7.97 -2.26
C ASN A 134 -11.14 6.52 -1.97
N ALA A 135 -12.34 6.06 -2.38
CA ALA A 135 -12.75 4.67 -2.20
C ALA A 135 -11.81 3.68 -2.92
N ILE A 136 -11.27 4.04 -4.10
CA ILE A 136 -10.26 3.21 -4.78
C ILE A 136 -8.93 3.24 -4.02
N SER A 137 -8.53 4.40 -3.50
CA SER A 137 -7.29 4.53 -2.73
C SER A 137 -7.37 3.74 -1.42
N GLU A 138 -8.52 3.79 -0.72
CA GLU A 138 -8.76 3.01 0.52
C GLU A 138 -8.66 1.50 0.32
N LEU A 139 -9.03 0.98 -0.87
CA LEU A 139 -8.82 -0.44 -1.20
C LEU A 139 -7.33 -0.82 -1.25
N CYS A 140 -6.46 0.16 -1.44
CA CYS A 140 -5.02 -0.02 -1.52
C CYS A 140 -4.33 0.18 -0.18
N GLU A 141 -5.02 0.81 0.80
CA GLU A 141 -4.47 1.03 2.12
C GLU A 141 -4.41 -0.27 2.93
N TYR A 142 -3.36 -0.36 3.71
CA TYR A 142 -3.14 -1.45 4.64
C TYR A 142 -4.08 -1.32 5.83
N CYS A 143 -4.97 -2.28 6.03
CA CYS A 143 -5.81 -2.33 7.20
C CYS A 143 -5.18 -3.24 8.27
N GLU A 144 -4.55 -2.66 9.29
CA GLU A 144 -4.02 -3.41 10.46
C GLU A 144 -5.11 -4.26 11.16
N GLU A 145 -6.38 -3.93 10.96
CA GLU A 145 -7.51 -4.66 11.56
C GLU A 145 -7.70 -6.07 11.00
N ASP A 146 -7.19 -6.35 9.80
CA ASP A 146 -7.28 -7.67 9.16
C ASP A 146 -6.34 -8.72 9.80
N PHE A 147 -5.57 -8.34 10.82
CA PHE A 147 -4.51 -9.16 11.43
C PHE A 147 -4.65 -9.44 12.93
N LYS A 148 -5.81 -9.14 13.52
CA LYS A 148 -6.09 -9.47 14.93
C LYS A 148 -6.69 -10.85 15.13
#